data_e201a7e2ea1c8f5d0cb75810bb44e77d
#
_entry.id   e201a7e2ea1c8f5d0cb75810bb44e77d
#
_cell.length_a   1.000
_cell.length_b   1.000
_cell.length_c   1.000
_cell.angle_alpha   90.00
_cell.angle_beta   90.00
_cell.angle_gamma   90.00
#
_symmetry.space_group_name_H-M   'P 1'
#
loop_
_entity.id
_entity.type
_entity.pdbx_description
1 polymer ?
#
loop_
_entity_poly.entity_id
_entity_poly.type
_entity_poly.pdbx_seq_one_letter_code
_entity_poly.pdbx_strand_id
1 'polypeptide(L)'
;MKLIAKYITSLILLVFLISFFQETVNSWGFFGHRKINRMAVFTLPPEMIKFYKKNIEYITEHAVDPDKRRYAVDGEAPRHYIDIDHYVHSGEDPFSVVPEKWFDAVDKFTEDTLQAYGIVPWHVNVMVTRLTKAFEEKNVDRILHLSADLGHYVGDSHVPLHTTENYNGQLTGQRGIHGFWESRLPELKSKDYDFFVGRAEYVDNILEDEWETIKGSFGALDSVLDFERNLNNEFPTDQKYSHENRGSVIMKTYSEEYATKYHDMMNGMVERRLTRSIIKVGSYWYTAWVNAGQPDLNKLLEKGPSKKQLKENIELDKNYSGGKIKGREHQD
;
A
#
# COMPACT_ATOMS: atom_id res chain seq x y z
N MET A 1 2.92 22.88 51.17
CA MET A 1 2.04 23.05 50.01
C MET A 1 2.79 23.31 48.69
N LYS A 2 3.72 24.24 48.58
CA LYS A 2 4.43 24.56 47.31
C LYS A 2 5.30 23.40 46.75
N LEU A 3 5.88 22.56 47.61
CA LEU A 3 6.71 21.41 47.17
C LEU A 3 5.86 20.29 46.59
N ILE A 4 4.72 19.96 47.19
CA ILE A 4 3.78 18.92 46.74
C ILE A 4 3.16 19.31 45.38
N ALA A 5 2.81 20.59 45.19
CA ALA A 5 2.31 21.09 43.90
C ALA A 5 3.36 20.94 42.78
N LYS A 6 4.64 21.12 43.05
CA LYS A 6 5.72 20.98 42.08
C LYS A 6 5.93 19.53 41.64
N TYR A 7 5.79 18.57 42.56
CA TYR A 7 5.86 17.12 42.21
C TYR A 7 4.63 16.65 41.45
N ILE A 8 3.44 17.17 41.78
CA ILE A 8 2.20 16.85 41.04
C ILE A 8 2.28 17.40 39.61
N THR A 9 2.78 18.63 39.42
CA THR A 9 2.96 19.20 38.07
C THR A 9 4.00 18.44 37.25
N SER A 10 5.11 18.01 37.87
CA SER A 10 6.14 17.20 37.22
C SER A 10 5.63 15.80 36.88
N LEU A 11 4.80 15.18 37.72
CA LEU A 11 4.19 13.89 37.47
C LEU A 11 3.16 13.97 36.36
N ILE A 12 2.33 15.03 36.31
CA ILE A 12 1.38 15.28 35.23
C ILE A 12 2.10 15.54 33.92
N LEU A 13 3.22 16.28 33.91
CA LEU A 13 4.05 16.52 32.74
C LEU A 13 4.70 15.21 32.23
N LEU A 14 5.14 14.35 33.16
CA LEU A 14 5.71 13.03 32.80
C LEU A 14 4.66 12.08 32.25
N VAL A 15 3.45 12.06 32.80
CA VAL A 15 2.32 11.28 32.29
C VAL A 15 1.86 11.82 30.94
N PHE A 16 1.87 13.15 30.72
CA PHE A 16 1.58 13.76 29.42
C PHE A 16 2.68 13.45 28.37
N LEU A 17 3.95 13.38 28.76
CA LEU A 17 5.04 12.97 27.87
C LEU A 17 5.00 11.48 27.52
N ILE A 18 4.53 10.62 28.41
CA ILE A 18 4.38 9.19 28.17
C ILE A 18 3.16 8.91 27.27
N SER A 19 2.11 9.72 27.32
CA SER A 19 0.94 9.58 26.45
C SER A 19 1.15 10.07 25.00
N PHE A 20 2.28 10.73 24.69
CA PHE A 20 2.62 11.13 23.31
C PHE A 20 3.44 10.08 22.55
N PHE A 21 3.88 9.00 23.19
CA PHE A 21 4.45 7.81 22.55
C PHE A 21 3.46 6.65 22.57
N GLN A 22 2.22 6.89 22.14
CA GLN A 22 1.44 5.82 21.55
C GLN A 22 2.00 5.64 20.12
N GLU A 23 3.07 4.85 19.98
CA GLU A 23 3.34 4.19 18.73
C GLU A 23 2.09 3.36 18.43
N THR A 24 1.27 3.87 17.53
CA THR A 24 0.20 3.09 16.92
C THR A 24 0.85 1.80 16.44
N VAL A 25 0.33 0.67 16.86
CA VAL A 25 0.68 -0.64 16.30
C VAL A 25 0.33 -0.54 14.82
N ASN A 26 1.31 -0.14 14.02
CA ASN A 26 1.14 0.01 12.59
C ASN A 26 1.14 -1.38 12.00
N SER A 27 0.01 -1.77 11.48
CA SER A 27 -0.12 -2.82 10.51
C SER A 27 0.94 -2.64 9.41
N TRP A 28 1.47 -3.71 8.93
CA TRP A 28 2.62 -3.69 8.02
C TRP A 28 2.33 -3.21 6.62
N GLY A 29 1.09 -3.27 6.13
CA GLY A 29 0.73 -2.55 4.93
C GLY A 29 1.35 -1.15 4.91
N PHE A 30 1.44 -0.52 6.05
CA PHE A 30 2.09 0.77 6.25
C PHE A 30 3.61 0.77 6.02
N PHE A 31 4.36 -0.25 6.46
CA PHE A 31 5.81 -0.32 6.21
C PHE A 31 6.12 -0.45 4.72
N GLY A 32 5.46 -1.37 4.02
CA GLY A 32 5.66 -1.61 2.60
C GLY A 32 5.34 -0.39 1.76
N HIS A 33 4.17 0.21 1.95
CA HIS A 33 3.74 1.42 1.24
C HIS A 33 4.68 2.60 1.47
N ARG A 34 5.10 2.83 2.72
CA ARG A 34 6.11 3.85 3.03
C ARG A 34 7.43 3.58 2.33
N LYS A 35 7.88 2.32 2.33
CA LYS A 35 9.13 1.92 1.67
C LYS A 35 9.04 2.12 0.16
N ILE A 36 7.95 1.69 -0.47
CA ILE A 36 7.68 1.85 -1.90
C ILE A 36 7.74 3.32 -2.28
N ASN A 37 6.93 4.16 -1.66
CA ASN A 37 6.86 5.58 -1.99
C ASN A 37 8.19 6.31 -1.76
N ARG A 38 8.86 6.01 -0.63
CA ARG A 38 10.17 6.60 -0.32
C ARG A 38 11.22 6.23 -1.37
N MET A 39 11.27 4.97 -1.77
CA MET A 39 12.27 4.49 -2.73
C MET A 39 11.95 4.92 -4.15
N ALA A 40 10.69 5.06 -4.53
CA ALA A 40 10.26 5.56 -5.84
C ALA A 40 10.78 6.98 -6.13
N VAL A 41 10.98 7.82 -5.10
CA VAL A 41 11.59 9.16 -5.25
C VAL A 41 12.98 9.09 -5.90
N PHE A 42 13.74 8.03 -5.62
CA PHE A 42 15.11 7.89 -6.12
C PHE A 42 15.19 7.34 -7.55
N THR A 43 14.06 6.93 -8.13
CA THR A 43 13.98 6.53 -9.54
C THR A 43 13.80 7.72 -10.49
N LEU A 44 13.38 8.88 -9.95
CA LEU A 44 12.96 10.04 -10.72
C LEU A 44 14.14 10.78 -11.40
N PRO A 45 13.89 11.40 -12.57
CA PRO A 45 14.91 12.17 -13.27
C PRO A 45 15.28 13.47 -12.54
N PRO A 46 16.42 14.09 -12.91
CA PRO A 46 16.94 15.30 -12.25
C PRO A 46 15.94 16.46 -12.15
N GLU A 47 15.04 16.58 -13.11
CA GLU A 47 14.03 17.63 -13.22
C GLU A 47 12.94 17.49 -12.13
N MET A 48 12.67 16.27 -11.68
CA MET A 48 11.65 15.95 -10.67
C MET A 48 12.24 15.69 -9.29
N ILE A 49 13.38 15.02 -9.23
CA ILE A 49 13.90 14.44 -7.97
C ILE A 49 14.11 15.48 -6.86
N LYS A 50 14.48 16.72 -7.20
CA LYS A 50 14.70 17.76 -6.18
C LYS A 50 13.40 18.10 -5.44
N PHE A 51 12.28 18.22 -6.18
CA PHE A 51 10.97 18.50 -5.62
C PHE A 51 10.50 17.36 -4.72
N TYR A 52 10.58 16.12 -5.21
CA TYR A 52 10.16 14.94 -4.44
C TYR A 52 11.06 14.68 -3.22
N LYS A 53 12.39 14.84 -3.34
CA LYS A 53 13.31 14.72 -2.18
C LYS A 53 13.05 15.76 -1.10
N LYS A 54 12.70 16.99 -1.46
CA LYS A 54 12.31 18.01 -0.48
C LYS A 54 11.06 17.62 0.30
N ASN A 55 10.15 16.91 -0.35
CA ASN A 55 8.86 16.49 0.22
C ASN A 55 8.83 14.98 0.57
N ILE A 56 10.00 14.32 0.68
CA ILE A 56 10.08 12.87 0.81
C ILE A 56 9.39 12.34 2.07
N GLU A 57 9.47 13.07 3.18
CA GLU A 57 8.79 12.68 4.41
C GLU A 57 7.26 12.70 4.22
N TYR A 58 6.72 13.73 3.55
CA TYR A 58 5.30 13.77 3.22
C TYR A 58 4.90 12.57 2.35
N ILE A 59 5.60 12.34 1.24
CA ILE A 59 5.34 11.23 0.33
C ILE A 59 5.42 9.87 1.04
N THR A 60 6.33 9.73 2.01
CA THR A 60 6.51 8.52 2.80
C THR A 60 5.38 8.32 3.79
N GLU A 61 5.10 9.31 4.63
CA GLU A 61 4.14 9.17 5.72
C GLU A 61 2.69 9.08 5.24
N HIS A 62 2.37 9.75 4.12
CA HIS A 62 1.03 9.74 3.53
C HIS A 62 0.80 8.62 2.51
N ALA A 63 1.79 7.75 2.30
CA ALA A 63 1.63 6.52 1.51
C ALA A 63 0.55 5.56 2.05
N VAL A 64 0.17 5.71 3.31
CA VAL A 64 -0.80 4.84 4.01
C VAL A 64 -2.16 5.51 4.24
N ASP A 65 -2.34 6.71 3.74
CA ASP A 65 -3.59 7.44 3.91
C ASP A 65 -4.80 6.77 3.23
N PRO A 66 -4.66 6.08 2.08
CA PRO A 66 -5.75 5.30 1.52
C PRO A 66 -6.29 4.23 2.48
N ASP A 67 -5.43 3.48 3.17
CA ASP A 67 -5.85 2.51 4.18
C ASP A 67 -6.60 3.17 5.34
N LYS A 68 -6.10 4.31 5.83
CA LYS A 68 -6.79 5.07 6.87
C LYS A 68 -8.17 5.56 6.41
N ARG A 69 -8.33 5.91 5.13
CA ARG A 69 -9.61 6.36 4.55
C ARG A 69 -10.67 5.26 4.51
N ARG A 70 -10.30 3.98 4.49
CA ARG A 70 -11.25 2.85 4.58
C ARG A 70 -12.12 2.90 5.84
N TYR A 71 -11.70 3.63 6.86
CA TYR A 71 -12.44 3.85 8.11
C TYR A 71 -13.40 5.06 8.04
N ALA A 72 -13.19 5.95 7.09
CA ALA A 72 -13.89 7.23 7.03
C ALA A 72 -14.69 7.47 5.74
N VAL A 73 -14.28 6.85 4.62
CA VAL A 73 -14.79 7.16 3.28
C VAL A 73 -15.46 5.93 2.66
N ASP A 74 -16.74 6.06 2.33
CA ASP A 74 -17.45 5.03 1.58
C ASP A 74 -16.89 4.91 0.16
N GLY A 75 -16.74 3.68 -0.36
CA GLY A 75 -16.18 3.42 -1.68
C GLY A 75 -14.65 3.52 -1.76
N GLU A 76 -13.93 3.66 -0.63
CA GLU A 76 -12.47 3.59 -0.62
C GLU A 76 -11.98 2.15 -0.79
N ALA A 77 -12.56 1.19 -0.07
CA ALA A 77 -12.10 -0.19 -0.04
C ALA A 77 -11.95 -0.85 -1.43
N PRO A 78 -12.88 -0.72 -2.39
CA PRO A 78 -12.74 -1.32 -3.72
C PRO A 78 -11.53 -0.83 -4.54
N ARG A 79 -10.92 0.27 -4.17
CA ARG A 79 -9.77 0.86 -4.89
C ARG A 79 -8.46 0.13 -4.63
N HIS A 80 -8.44 -0.77 -3.62
CA HIS A 80 -7.26 -1.47 -3.16
C HIS A 80 -7.06 -2.84 -3.78
N TYR A 81 -8.08 -3.41 -4.45
CA TYR A 81 -8.03 -4.78 -4.93
C TYR A 81 -8.86 -4.99 -6.20
N ILE A 82 -8.75 -6.18 -6.77
CA ILE A 82 -9.67 -6.72 -7.75
C ILE A 82 -9.76 -8.24 -7.54
N ASP A 83 -10.92 -8.74 -7.13
CA ASP A 83 -11.18 -10.17 -7.00
C ASP A 83 -11.46 -10.74 -8.39
N ILE A 84 -10.41 -10.89 -9.20
CA ILE A 84 -10.53 -11.21 -10.63
C ILE A 84 -11.11 -12.62 -10.87
N ASP A 85 -10.91 -13.51 -9.92
CA ASP A 85 -11.43 -14.89 -9.91
C ASP A 85 -12.95 -14.95 -9.69
N HIS A 86 -13.56 -13.88 -9.17
CA HIS A 86 -15.01 -13.77 -9.02
C HIS A 86 -15.77 -13.89 -10.35
N TYR A 87 -15.18 -13.41 -11.44
CA TYR A 87 -15.86 -13.26 -12.73
C TYR A 87 -15.86 -14.51 -13.61
N VAL A 88 -15.26 -15.61 -13.13
CA VAL A 88 -15.04 -16.83 -13.92
C VAL A 88 -15.41 -18.09 -13.16
N HIS A 89 -15.71 -19.15 -13.91
CA HIS A 89 -15.80 -20.49 -13.37
C HIS A 89 -14.43 -21.17 -13.34
N SER A 90 -14.31 -22.23 -12.54
CA SER A 90 -13.06 -22.98 -12.42
C SER A 90 -12.52 -23.42 -13.80
N GLY A 91 -11.29 -23.03 -14.09
CA GLY A 91 -10.59 -23.39 -15.33
C GLY A 91 -10.71 -22.36 -16.46
N GLU A 92 -11.46 -21.29 -16.28
CA GLU A 92 -11.50 -20.17 -17.23
C GLU A 92 -10.39 -19.14 -16.90
N ASP A 93 -9.86 -18.51 -17.95
CA ASP A 93 -8.91 -17.39 -17.79
C ASP A 93 -9.67 -16.09 -17.53
N PRO A 94 -9.58 -15.50 -16.32
CA PRO A 94 -10.31 -14.29 -16.01
C PRO A 94 -9.93 -13.09 -16.90
N PHE A 95 -8.71 -13.04 -17.39
CA PHE A 95 -8.24 -11.98 -18.29
C PHE A 95 -8.82 -12.07 -19.71
N SER A 96 -9.39 -13.21 -20.09
CA SER A 96 -10.20 -13.34 -21.30
C SER A 96 -11.66 -12.91 -21.11
N VAL A 97 -12.11 -12.84 -19.84
CA VAL A 97 -13.50 -12.58 -19.48
C VAL A 97 -13.72 -11.13 -19.05
N VAL A 98 -12.84 -10.58 -18.21
CA VAL A 98 -13.00 -9.21 -17.70
C VAL A 98 -12.45 -8.19 -18.69
N PRO A 99 -13.28 -7.27 -19.22
CA PRO A 99 -12.79 -6.23 -20.11
C PRO A 99 -11.86 -5.24 -19.39
N GLU A 100 -10.74 -4.90 -20.05
CA GLU A 100 -9.80 -3.93 -19.50
C GLU A 100 -10.36 -2.51 -19.44
N LYS A 101 -11.23 -2.13 -20.39
CA LYS A 101 -11.84 -0.80 -20.46
C LYS A 101 -13.02 -0.70 -19.49
N TRP A 102 -13.04 0.36 -18.68
CA TRP A 102 -14.06 0.58 -17.66
C TRP A 102 -15.49 0.50 -18.19
N PHE A 103 -15.79 1.20 -19.29
CA PHE A 103 -17.15 1.20 -19.83
C PHE A 103 -17.59 -0.16 -20.35
N ASP A 104 -16.68 -0.92 -20.98
CA ASP A 104 -16.97 -2.29 -21.45
C ASP A 104 -17.18 -3.24 -20.26
N ALA A 105 -16.45 -3.04 -19.17
CA ALA A 105 -16.60 -3.80 -17.93
C ALA A 105 -17.94 -3.47 -17.22
N VAL A 106 -18.31 -2.20 -17.17
CA VAL A 106 -19.62 -1.75 -16.62
C VAL A 106 -20.78 -2.30 -17.44
N ASP A 107 -20.69 -2.26 -18.76
CA ASP A 107 -21.72 -2.83 -19.64
C ASP A 107 -21.90 -4.33 -19.44
N LYS A 108 -20.81 -5.04 -19.12
CA LYS A 108 -20.84 -6.50 -18.92
C LYS A 108 -21.27 -6.90 -17.50
N PHE A 109 -20.82 -6.21 -16.48
CA PHE A 109 -20.95 -6.66 -15.08
C PHE A 109 -21.73 -5.71 -14.17
N THR A 110 -22.05 -4.51 -14.61
CA THR A 110 -22.56 -3.36 -13.83
C THR A 110 -21.52 -2.72 -12.92
N GLU A 111 -21.67 -1.42 -12.67
CA GLU A 111 -20.77 -0.69 -11.78
C GLU A 111 -20.86 -1.18 -10.34
N ASP A 112 -22.05 -1.53 -9.84
CA ASP A 112 -22.23 -2.04 -8.48
C ASP A 112 -21.46 -3.36 -8.25
N THR A 113 -21.47 -4.25 -9.24
CA THR A 113 -20.69 -5.50 -9.19
C THR A 113 -19.19 -5.21 -9.16
N LEU A 114 -18.70 -4.33 -10.06
CA LEU A 114 -17.29 -3.96 -10.09
C LEU A 114 -16.85 -3.31 -8.77
N GLN A 115 -17.66 -2.44 -8.20
CA GLN A 115 -17.38 -1.83 -6.88
C GLN A 115 -17.39 -2.87 -5.75
N ALA A 116 -18.20 -3.91 -5.82
CA ALA A 116 -18.22 -4.96 -4.80
C ALA A 116 -16.95 -5.83 -4.83
N TYR A 117 -16.41 -6.10 -6.02
CA TYR A 117 -15.27 -7.00 -6.22
C TYR A 117 -13.95 -6.30 -6.57
N GLY A 118 -13.92 -4.97 -6.50
CA GLY A 118 -12.71 -4.18 -6.60
C GLY A 118 -12.42 -3.60 -7.97
N ILE A 119 -11.77 -2.43 -7.96
CA ILE A 119 -11.58 -1.60 -9.16
C ILE A 119 -10.14 -1.06 -9.30
N VAL A 120 -9.16 -1.63 -8.62
CA VAL A 120 -7.80 -1.06 -8.55
C VAL A 120 -7.19 -0.72 -9.92
N PRO A 121 -7.27 -1.53 -11.00
CA PRO A 121 -6.58 -1.19 -12.25
C PRO A 121 -7.17 0.07 -12.91
N TRP A 122 -8.47 0.21 -12.89
CA TRP A 122 -9.14 1.41 -13.41
C TRP A 122 -8.89 2.63 -12.52
N HIS A 123 -8.86 2.41 -11.20
CA HIS A 123 -8.60 3.49 -10.24
C HIS A 123 -7.21 4.07 -10.40
N VAL A 124 -6.18 3.23 -10.55
CA VAL A 124 -4.79 3.67 -10.82
C VAL A 124 -4.72 4.55 -12.08
N ASN A 125 -5.37 4.13 -13.17
CA ASN A 125 -5.42 4.92 -14.40
C ASN A 125 -6.08 6.30 -14.18
N VAL A 126 -7.17 6.36 -13.42
CA VAL A 126 -7.80 7.63 -13.03
C VAL A 126 -6.87 8.49 -12.17
N MET A 127 -6.12 7.87 -11.25
CA MET A 127 -5.19 8.60 -10.38
C MET A 127 -4.03 9.22 -11.16
N VAL A 128 -3.48 8.52 -12.16
CA VAL A 128 -2.44 9.09 -13.06
C VAL A 128 -3.00 10.30 -13.81
N THR A 129 -4.22 10.21 -14.33
CA THR A 129 -4.89 11.32 -15.01
C THR A 129 -5.08 12.53 -14.07
N ARG A 130 -5.50 12.29 -12.84
CA ARG A 130 -5.65 13.35 -11.82
C ARG A 130 -4.31 13.98 -11.44
N LEU A 131 -3.26 13.18 -11.34
CA LEU A 131 -1.91 13.66 -11.05
C LEU A 131 -1.36 14.50 -12.22
N THR A 132 -1.58 14.09 -13.47
CA THR A 132 -1.27 14.89 -14.65
C THR A 132 -1.89 16.28 -14.55
N LYS A 133 -3.19 16.34 -14.25
CA LYS A 133 -3.88 17.63 -14.08
C LYS A 133 -3.32 18.45 -12.91
N ALA A 134 -2.93 17.82 -11.81
CA ALA A 134 -2.31 18.53 -10.69
C ALA A 134 -0.95 19.16 -11.08
N PHE A 135 -0.17 18.49 -11.93
CA PHE A 135 1.05 19.03 -12.50
C PHE A 135 0.79 20.21 -13.45
N GLU A 136 -0.20 20.11 -14.34
CA GLU A 136 -0.63 21.22 -15.24
C GLU A 136 -1.02 22.46 -14.43
N GLU A 137 -1.79 22.27 -13.36
CA GLU A 137 -2.22 23.33 -12.44
C GLU A 137 -1.11 23.84 -11.52
N LYS A 138 0.04 23.14 -11.47
CA LYS A 138 1.16 23.42 -10.55
C LYS A 138 0.71 23.50 -9.08
N ASN A 139 -0.27 22.68 -8.72
CA ASN A 139 -0.88 22.63 -7.39
C ASN A 139 -0.10 21.66 -6.50
N VAL A 140 0.76 22.19 -5.64
CA VAL A 140 1.68 21.40 -4.79
C VAL A 140 0.93 20.45 -3.87
N ASP A 141 -0.14 20.89 -3.21
CA ASP A 141 -0.92 20.02 -2.32
C ASP A 141 -1.47 18.81 -3.06
N ARG A 142 -2.07 19.03 -4.24
CA ARG A 142 -2.62 17.95 -5.06
C ARG A 142 -1.52 17.04 -5.63
N ILE A 143 -0.39 17.60 -6.07
CA ILE A 143 0.74 16.79 -6.56
C ILE A 143 1.20 15.84 -5.47
N LEU A 144 1.46 16.34 -4.26
CA LEU A 144 1.96 15.54 -3.16
C LEU A 144 0.96 14.49 -2.69
N HIS A 145 -0.30 14.89 -2.48
CA HIS A 145 -1.36 14.00 -2.05
C HIS A 145 -1.63 12.87 -3.06
N LEU A 146 -1.83 13.24 -4.34
CA LEU A 146 -2.12 12.25 -5.39
C LEU A 146 -0.91 11.35 -5.68
N SER A 147 0.32 11.84 -5.52
CA SER A 147 1.52 11.01 -5.66
C SER A 147 1.60 9.98 -4.52
N ALA A 148 1.33 10.38 -3.29
CA ALA A 148 1.34 9.47 -2.16
C ALA A 148 0.28 8.38 -2.30
N ASP A 149 -0.95 8.75 -2.64
CA ASP A 149 -2.08 7.85 -2.85
C ASP A 149 -1.86 6.89 -4.04
N LEU A 150 -1.39 7.42 -5.17
CA LEU A 150 -1.09 6.60 -6.36
C LEU A 150 -0.07 5.52 -6.05
N GLY A 151 0.98 5.86 -5.28
CA GLY A 151 1.99 4.89 -4.88
C GLY A 151 1.44 3.78 -3.98
N HIS A 152 0.43 4.07 -3.17
CA HIS A 152 -0.28 3.07 -2.38
C HIS A 152 -1.00 2.05 -3.28
N TYR A 153 -1.92 2.51 -4.15
CA TYR A 153 -2.70 1.61 -5.00
C TYR A 153 -1.84 0.80 -5.98
N VAL A 154 -0.76 1.39 -6.50
CA VAL A 154 0.23 0.65 -7.31
C VAL A 154 0.95 -0.40 -6.46
N GLY A 155 1.22 -0.13 -5.19
CA GLY A 155 1.75 -1.12 -4.25
C GLY A 155 0.79 -2.30 -4.11
N ASP A 156 -0.48 -2.03 -3.86
CA ASP A 156 -1.55 -3.03 -3.73
C ASP A 156 -1.68 -3.93 -4.97
N SER A 157 -1.61 -3.34 -6.16
CA SER A 157 -1.67 -4.08 -7.44
C SER A 157 -0.55 -5.12 -7.57
N HIS A 158 0.55 -4.97 -6.84
CA HIS A 158 1.66 -5.91 -6.83
C HIS A 158 1.50 -7.04 -5.79
N VAL A 159 0.50 -6.99 -4.94
CA VAL A 159 0.22 -8.01 -3.92
C VAL A 159 -0.66 -9.12 -4.53
N PRO A 160 -0.20 -10.38 -4.60
CA PRO A 160 -0.99 -11.48 -5.16
C PRO A 160 -2.37 -11.63 -4.49
N LEU A 161 -2.42 -11.44 -3.17
CA LEU A 161 -3.63 -11.58 -2.37
C LEU A 161 -4.66 -10.44 -2.58
N HIS A 162 -4.30 -9.37 -3.27
CA HIS A 162 -5.25 -8.33 -3.72
C HIS A 162 -5.95 -8.67 -5.03
N THR A 163 -5.74 -9.88 -5.58
CA THR A 163 -6.32 -10.29 -6.86
C THR A 163 -7.32 -11.44 -6.76
N THR A 164 -7.79 -11.79 -5.55
CA THR A 164 -8.64 -12.96 -5.30
C THR A 164 -9.66 -12.74 -4.20
N GLU A 165 -10.82 -13.38 -4.31
CA GLU A 165 -11.78 -13.49 -3.20
C GLU A 165 -11.17 -14.20 -1.97
N ASN A 166 -10.18 -15.10 -2.17
CA ASN A 166 -9.47 -15.79 -1.08
C ASN A 166 -8.33 -14.96 -0.48
N TYR A 167 -8.49 -13.65 -0.44
CA TYR A 167 -7.46 -12.67 -0.07
C TYR A 167 -6.74 -12.91 1.26
N ASN A 168 -7.41 -13.51 2.24
CA ASN A 168 -6.82 -13.80 3.56
C ASN A 168 -6.76 -15.31 3.86
N GLY A 169 -6.85 -16.15 2.82
CA GLY A 169 -6.81 -17.61 2.95
C GLY A 169 -8.05 -18.20 3.63
N GLN A 170 -9.15 -17.43 3.72
CA GLN A 170 -10.38 -17.86 4.40
C GLN A 170 -11.07 -19.04 3.71
N LEU A 171 -10.89 -19.19 2.40
CA LEU A 171 -11.45 -20.30 1.63
C LEU A 171 -10.56 -21.55 1.64
N THR A 172 -9.28 -21.40 2.03
CA THR A 172 -8.27 -22.48 2.03
C THR A 172 -7.78 -22.85 3.43
N GLY A 173 -8.36 -22.26 4.48
CA GLY A 173 -7.98 -22.53 5.87
C GLY A 173 -6.65 -21.87 6.30
N GLN A 174 -6.18 -20.89 5.54
CA GLN A 174 -4.90 -20.19 5.74
C GLN A 174 -5.11 -18.75 6.27
N ARG A 175 -6.13 -18.54 7.12
CA ARG A 175 -6.46 -17.20 7.65
C ARG A 175 -5.24 -16.51 8.24
N GLY A 176 -5.05 -15.24 7.87
CA GLY A 176 -3.93 -14.41 8.25
C GLY A 176 -2.76 -14.42 7.25
N ILE A 177 -2.89 -15.16 6.13
CA ILE A 177 -1.84 -15.20 5.11
C ILE A 177 -1.61 -13.83 4.46
N HIS A 178 -2.62 -12.98 4.40
CA HIS A 178 -2.52 -11.62 3.85
C HIS A 178 -1.49 -10.80 4.62
N GLY A 179 -1.75 -10.55 5.91
CA GLY A 179 -0.80 -9.85 6.76
C GLY A 179 0.54 -10.58 6.90
N PHE A 180 0.56 -11.90 6.81
CA PHE A 180 1.79 -12.67 6.80
C PHE A 180 2.65 -12.35 5.57
N TRP A 181 2.07 -12.39 4.37
CA TRP A 181 2.81 -12.19 3.13
C TRP A 181 3.24 -10.72 2.94
N GLU A 182 2.31 -9.80 3.04
CA GLU A 182 2.61 -8.40 2.78
C GLU A 182 3.17 -7.67 4.01
N SER A 183 2.97 -8.21 5.22
CA SER A 183 3.36 -7.58 6.47
C SER A 183 4.61 -8.22 7.06
N ARG A 184 4.46 -9.36 7.58
CA ARG A 184 5.51 -9.98 8.37
C ARG A 184 6.79 -10.24 7.58
N LEU A 185 6.65 -10.68 6.33
CA LEU A 185 7.82 -11.06 5.54
C LEU A 185 8.77 -9.89 5.26
N PRO A 186 8.33 -8.77 4.68
CA PRO A 186 9.27 -7.70 4.47
C PRO A 186 9.69 -6.91 5.74
N GLU A 187 8.90 -6.88 6.82
CA GLU A 187 9.41 -6.40 8.11
C GLU A 187 10.69 -7.16 8.51
N LEU A 188 10.68 -8.46 8.36
CA LEU A 188 11.81 -9.32 8.71
C LEU A 188 12.93 -9.31 7.66
N LYS A 189 12.59 -9.25 6.37
CA LYS A 189 13.51 -9.56 5.27
C LYS A 189 13.98 -8.37 4.45
N SER A 190 13.23 -7.26 4.46
CA SER A 190 13.53 -6.12 3.56
C SER A 190 14.90 -5.46 3.78
N LYS A 191 15.53 -5.67 4.92
CA LYS A 191 16.89 -5.21 5.17
C LYS A 191 17.94 -5.86 4.24
N ASP A 192 17.62 -7.06 3.75
CA ASP A 192 18.49 -7.87 2.90
C ASP A 192 18.15 -7.70 1.41
N TYR A 193 17.09 -6.91 1.05
CA TYR A 193 16.67 -6.67 -0.32
C TYR A 193 17.48 -5.58 -1.02
N ASP A 194 17.70 -5.76 -2.32
CA ASP A 194 18.31 -4.74 -3.17
C ASP A 194 17.22 -3.78 -3.71
N PHE A 195 17.21 -2.55 -3.20
CA PHE A 195 16.29 -1.50 -3.65
C PHE A 195 16.86 -0.60 -4.75
N PHE A 196 17.98 -0.96 -5.36
CA PHE A 196 18.52 -0.24 -6.51
C PHE A 196 17.82 -0.70 -7.79
N VAL A 197 16.65 -0.17 -8.06
CA VAL A 197 15.71 -0.64 -9.09
C VAL A 197 15.86 0.05 -10.47
N GLY A 198 16.75 1.02 -10.60
CA GLY A 198 16.94 1.77 -11.85
C GLY A 198 16.15 3.07 -11.91
N ARG A 199 15.88 3.55 -13.12
CA ARG A 199 15.22 4.84 -13.39
C ARG A 199 13.78 4.66 -13.82
N ALA A 200 12.94 5.61 -13.45
CA ALA A 200 11.57 5.72 -13.94
C ALA A 200 11.54 5.89 -15.47
N GLU A 201 10.62 5.21 -16.12
CA GLU A 201 10.40 5.23 -17.57
C GLU A 201 9.00 5.76 -17.89
N TYR A 202 8.85 6.33 -19.09
CA TYR A 202 7.55 6.76 -19.59
C TYR A 202 6.72 5.53 -19.99
N VAL A 203 5.44 5.52 -19.62
CA VAL A 203 4.50 4.45 -19.92
C VAL A 203 3.40 4.99 -20.83
N ASP A 204 3.32 4.47 -22.07
CA ASP A 204 2.38 4.95 -23.09
C ASP A 204 0.91 4.69 -22.71
N ASN A 205 0.60 3.52 -22.20
CA ASN A 205 -0.74 3.08 -21.82
C ASN A 205 -0.77 2.58 -20.38
N ILE A 206 -1.13 3.45 -19.46
CA ILE A 206 -1.20 3.15 -18.02
C ILE A 206 -2.18 2.01 -17.73
N LEU A 207 -3.32 1.98 -18.40
CA LEU A 207 -4.35 0.97 -18.13
C LEU A 207 -3.88 -0.43 -18.51
N GLU A 208 -3.31 -0.60 -19.70
CA GLU A 208 -2.75 -1.86 -20.18
C GLU A 208 -1.59 -2.34 -19.28
N ASP A 209 -0.67 -1.43 -18.93
CA ASP A 209 0.47 -1.70 -18.06
C ASP A 209 0.05 -2.11 -16.63
N GLU A 210 -1.05 -1.55 -16.14
CA GLU A 210 -1.63 -1.92 -14.85
C GLU A 210 -2.31 -3.30 -14.91
N TRP A 211 -3.01 -3.62 -16.00
CA TRP A 211 -3.58 -4.96 -16.21
C TRP A 211 -2.50 -6.05 -16.29
N GLU A 212 -1.35 -5.77 -16.92
CA GLU A 212 -0.20 -6.69 -16.89
C GLU A 212 0.36 -6.86 -15.46
N THR A 213 0.31 -5.82 -14.65
CA THR A 213 0.67 -5.90 -13.22
C THR A 213 -0.27 -6.82 -12.45
N ILE A 214 -1.60 -6.66 -12.62
CA ILE A 214 -2.63 -7.52 -12.02
C ILE A 214 -2.47 -8.97 -12.48
N LYS A 215 -2.30 -9.19 -13.78
CA LYS A 215 -2.07 -10.53 -14.35
C LYS A 215 -0.84 -11.22 -13.75
N GLY A 216 0.24 -10.48 -13.60
CA GLY A 216 1.44 -10.99 -12.93
C GLY A 216 1.23 -11.25 -11.44
N SER A 217 0.37 -10.49 -10.75
CA SER A 217 0.00 -10.70 -9.33
C SER A 217 -0.86 -11.94 -9.17
N PHE A 218 -1.90 -12.08 -9.98
CA PHE A 218 -2.77 -13.25 -9.99
C PHE A 218 -2.00 -14.53 -10.33
N GLY A 219 -1.11 -14.48 -11.33
CA GLY A 219 -0.28 -15.62 -11.70
C GLY A 219 0.72 -16.08 -10.62
N ALA A 220 0.97 -15.27 -9.59
CA ALA A 220 1.78 -15.62 -8.43
C ALA A 220 0.97 -16.20 -7.26
N LEU A 221 -0.37 -16.09 -7.30
CA LEU A 221 -1.26 -16.42 -6.19
C LEU A 221 -1.16 -17.88 -5.73
N ASP A 222 -1.19 -18.82 -6.69
CA ASP A 222 -1.11 -20.26 -6.38
C ASP A 222 0.17 -20.57 -5.60
N SER A 223 1.30 -19.98 -6.00
CA SER A 223 2.57 -20.17 -5.30
C SER A 223 2.52 -19.62 -3.86
N VAL A 224 1.87 -18.47 -3.66
CA VAL A 224 1.67 -17.89 -2.31
C VAL A 224 0.88 -18.84 -1.41
N LEU A 225 -0.22 -19.37 -1.90
CA LEU A 225 -1.09 -20.26 -1.12
C LEU A 225 -0.48 -21.65 -0.92
N ASP A 226 0.06 -22.25 -1.99
CA ASP A 226 0.57 -23.62 -1.96
C ASP A 226 1.84 -23.75 -1.12
N PHE A 227 2.76 -22.81 -1.20
CA PHE A 227 3.98 -22.87 -0.39
C PHE A 227 3.66 -22.74 1.10
N GLU A 228 2.73 -21.85 1.50
CA GLU A 228 2.33 -21.77 2.91
C GLU A 228 1.61 -23.05 3.37
N ARG A 229 0.71 -23.60 2.55
CA ARG A 229 0.01 -24.84 2.85
C ARG A 229 1.00 -26.01 3.03
N ASN A 230 1.97 -26.16 2.14
CA ASN A 230 2.98 -27.20 2.20
C ASN A 230 3.84 -27.04 3.45
N LEU A 231 4.34 -25.83 3.71
CA LEU A 231 5.09 -25.54 4.92
C LEU A 231 4.29 -25.83 6.19
N ASN A 232 3.03 -25.42 6.24
CA ASN A 232 2.15 -25.63 7.39
C ASN A 232 1.93 -27.13 7.71
N ASN A 233 1.94 -27.99 6.71
CA ASN A 233 1.80 -29.44 6.88
C ASN A 233 3.04 -30.09 7.47
N GLU A 234 4.22 -29.52 7.26
CA GLU A 234 5.51 -30.08 7.65
C GLU A 234 6.11 -29.41 8.91
N PHE A 235 5.68 -28.19 9.21
CA PHE A 235 6.27 -27.40 10.29
C PHE A 235 5.62 -27.70 11.64
N PRO A 236 6.40 -27.79 12.75
CA PRO A 236 5.87 -28.03 14.08
C PRO A 236 4.83 -26.93 14.47
N THR A 237 3.62 -27.35 14.80
CA THR A 237 2.50 -26.44 15.06
C THR A 237 2.70 -25.51 16.25
N ASP A 238 3.45 -25.96 17.24
CA ASP A 238 3.80 -25.21 18.45
C ASP A 238 4.88 -24.14 18.20
N GLN A 239 5.58 -24.20 17.06
CA GLN A 239 6.63 -23.25 16.67
C GLN A 239 6.19 -22.30 15.54
N LYS A 240 5.00 -22.50 14.97
CA LYS A 240 4.48 -21.66 13.88
C LYS A 240 4.31 -20.20 14.28
N TYR A 241 3.95 -19.96 15.54
CA TYR A 241 3.67 -18.62 16.04
C TYR A 241 4.59 -18.24 17.20
N SER A 242 4.92 -16.96 17.29
CA SER A 242 5.60 -16.34 18.44
C SER A 242 4.71 -15.26 19.08
N HIS A 243 5.08 -14.86 20.30
CA HIS A 243 4.50 -13.70 20.97
C HIS A 243 5.55 -12.62 21.06
N GLU A 244 5.34 -11.52 20.36
CA GLU A 244 6.30 -10.43 20.26
C GLU A 244 5.74 -9.15 20.86
N ASN A 245 6.60 -8.37 21.49
CA ASN A 245 6.24 -7.04 21.97
C ASN A 245 6.19 -6.07 20.79
N ARG A 246 5.03 -5.48 20.55
CA ARG A 246 4.87 -4.36 19.62
C ARG A 246 4.41 -3.13 20.41
N GLY A 247 5.35 -2.26 20.72
CA GLY A 247 5.11 -1.16 21.65
C GLY A 247 4.69 -1.67 23.03
N SER A 248 3.50 -1.30 23.50
CA SER A 248 2.93 -1.72 24.80
C SER A 248 2.09 -3.00 24.74
N VAL A 249 1.92 -3.62 23.56
CA VAL A 249 1.04 -4.77 23.35
C VAL A 249 1.87 -6.02 22.99
N ILE A 250 1.49 -7.17 23.56
CA ILE A 250 2.02 -8.48 23.14
C ILE A 250 1.09 -9.02 22.05
N MET A 251 1.63 -9.23 20.86
CA MET A 251 0.89 -9.77 19.72
C MET A 251 1.36 -11.17 19.37
N LYS A 252 0.40 -12.04 19.04
CA LYS A 252 0.68 -13.32 18.39
C LYS A 252 0.95 -13.06 16.92
N THR A 253 2.13 -13.48 16.43
CA THR A 253 2.53 -13.33 15.03
C THR A 253 3.22 -14.59 14.52
N TYR A 254 3.39 -14.74 13.22
CA TYR A 254 4.19 -15.83 12.68
C TYR A 254 5.63 -15.75 13.17
N SER A 255 6.20 -16.87 13.61
CA SER A 255 7.57 -16.93 14.12
C SER A 255 8.58 -16.58 13.01
N GLU A 256 9.73 -16.07 13.39
CA GLU A 256 10.79 -15.72 12.43
C GLU A 256 11.27 -16.93 11.63
N GLU A 257 11.32 -18.10 12.28
CA GLU A 257 11.73 -19.35 11.62
C GLU A 257 10.72 -19.78 10.54
N TYR A 258 9.43 -19.78 10.88
CA TYR A 258 8.37 -20.08 9.91
C TYR A 258 8.36 -19.08 8.75
N ALA A 259 8.48 -17.79 9.06
CA ALA A 259 8.53 -16.72 8.07
C ALA A 259 9.75 -16.87 7.14
N THR A 260 10.91 -17.23 7.68
CA THR A 260 12.14 -17.44 6.89
C THR A 260 11.96 -18.60 5.91
N LYS A 261 11.49 -19.75 6.38
CA LYS A 261 11.26 -20.91 5.50
C LYS A 261 10.25 -20.61 4.39
N TYR A 262 9.16 -19.94 4.74
CA TYR A 262 8.17 -19.56 3.74
C TYR A 262 8.73 -18.57 2.70
N HIS A 263 9.48 -17.57 3.15
CA HIS A 263 10.15 -16.61 2.28
C HIS A 263 11.15 -17.30 1.33
N ASP A 264 11.92 -18.25 1.83
CA ASP A 264 12.92 -19.00 1.03
C ASP A 264 12.23 -19.87 -0.03
N MET A 265 11.09 -20.52 0.30
CA MET A 265 10.29 -21.28 -0.67
C MET A 265 9.78 -20.42 -1.83
N MET A 266 9.47 -19.14 -1.57
CA MET A 266 9.05 -18.20 -2.60
C MET A 266 10.17 -17.65 -3.49
N ASN A 267 11.42 -18.03 -3.23
CA ASN A 267 12.59 -17.71 -4.06
C ASN A 267 12.64 -16.23 -4.50
N GLY A 268 12.62 -15.31 -3.53
CA GLY A 268 12.71 -13.86 -3.75
C GLY A 268 11.45 -13.21 -4.35
N MET A 269 10.29 -13.87 -4.34
CA MET A 269 9.05 -13.30 -4.89
C MET A 269 8.70 -11.97 -4.21
N VAL A 270 8.76 -11.91 -2.88
CA VAL A 270 8.38 -10.71 -2.11
C VAL A 270 9.27 -9.53 -2.49
N GLU A 271 10.59 -9.73 -2.58
CA GLU A 271 11.53 -8.71 -3.03
C GLU A 271 11.23 -8.24 -4.45
N ARG A 272 11.06 -9.19 -5.39
CA ARG A 272 10.72 -8.84 -6.79
C ARG A 272 9.42 -8.06 -6.92
N ARG A 273 8.41 -8.37 -6.13
CA ARG A 273 7.13 -7.64 -6.14
C ARG A 273 7.30 -6.23 -5.59
N LEU A 274 8.01 -6.11 -4.45
CA LEU A 274 8.29 -4.83 -3.82
C LEU A 274 9.15 -3.91 -4.71
N THR A 275 10.19 -4.45 -5.33
CA THR A 275 11.08 -3.67 -6.22
C THR A 275 10.40 -3.27 -7.53
N ARG A 276 9.54 -4.13 -8.09
CA ARG A 276 8.71 -3.79 -9.25
C ARG A 276 7.71 -2.68 -8.93
N SER A 277 7.07 -2.69 -7.76
CA SER A 277 6.17 -1.61 -7.38
C SER A 277 6.90 -0.27 -7.25
N ILE A 278 8.12 -0.25 -6.72
CA ILE A 278 8.94 0.97 -6.59
C ILE A 278 9.20 1.61 -7.96
N ILE A 279 9.68 0.83 -8.93
CA ILE A 279 9.97 1.37 -10.27
C ILE A 279 8.68 1.79 -10.99
N LYS A 280 7.59 1.04 -10.81
CA LYS A 280 6.28 1.33 -11.40
C LYS A 280 5.71 2.65 -10.86
N VAL A 281 5.74 2.86 -9.56
CA VAL A 281 5.32 4.13 -8.92
C VAL A 281 6.09 5.31 -9.49
N GLY A 282 7.41 5.20 -9.54
CA GLY A 282 8.24 6.26 -10.13
C GLY A 282 7.91 6.53 -11.60
N SER A 283 7.67 5.47 -12.38
CA SER A 283 7.31 5.57 -13.81
C SER A 283 5.95 6.24 -14.01
N TYR A 284 4.97 5.96 -13.16
CA TYR A 284 3.66 6.60 -13.25
C TYR A 284 3.70 8.07 -12.83
N TRP A 285 4.49 8.43 -11.81
CA TRP A 285 4.74 9.83 -11.47
C TRP A 285 5.44 10.56 -12.61
N TYR A 286 6.45 9.94 -13.22
CA TYR A 286 7.17 10.49 -14.37
C TYR A 286 6.26 10.66 -15.58
N THR A 287 5.45 9.66 -15.91
CA THR A 287 4.49 9.71 -17.01
C THR A 287 3.48 10.84 -16.82
N ALA A 288 2.92 10.99 -15.62
CA ALA A 288 2.00 12.08 -15.31
C ALA A 288 2.65 13.47 -15.50
N TRP A 289 3.90 13.62 -15.10
CA TRP A 289 4.65 14.86 -15.27
C TRP A 289 4.97 15.14 -16.76
N VAL A 290 5.33 14.12 -17.54
CA VAL A 290 5.56 14.24 -18.98
C VAL A 290 4.28 14.66 -19.69
N ASN A 291 3.16 13.99 -19.41
CA ASN A 291 1.85 14.26 -20.00
C ASN A 291 1.33 15.67 -19.65
N ALA A 292 1.74 16.22 -18.50
CA ALA A 292 1.46 17.61 -18.12
C ALA A 292 2.34 18.66 -18.82
N GLY A 293 3.17 18.26 -19.79
CA GLY A 293 4.07 19.16 -20.50
C GLY A 293 5.33 19.52 -19.72
N GLN A 294 5.76 18.68 -18.81
CA GLN A 294 7.02 18.79 -18.05
C GLN A 294 7.18 20.13 -17.30
N PRO A 295 6.21 20.54 -16.46
CA PRO A 295 6.30 21.80 -15.75
C PRO A 295 7.56 21.88 -14.88
N ASP A 296 8.19 23.07 -14.85
CA ASP A 296 9.39 23.31 -14.03
C ASP A 296 9.07 23.25 -12.52
N LEU A 297 9.39 22.12 -11.89
CA LEU A 297 9.15 21.88 -10.46
C LEU A 297 10.11 22.65 -9.55
N ASN A 298 11.24 23.19 -10.08
CA ASN A 298 12.13 24.04 -9.28
C ASN A 298 11.42 25.31 -8.83
N LYS A 299 10.45 25.82 -9.59
CA LYS A 299 9.62 26.96 -9.20
C LYS A 299 8.66 26.68 -8.05
N LEU A 300 8.47 25.40 -7.71
CA LEU A 300 7.61 24.94 -6.63
C LEU A 300 8.37 24.54 -5.36
N LEU A 301 9.71 24.55 -5.41
CA LEU A 301 10.55 24.11 -4.28
C LEU A 301 10.27 24.87 -2.97
N GLU A 302 9.96 26.18 -3.06
CA GLU A 302 9.67 26.97 -1.84
C GLU A 302 8.28 26.69 -1.24
N LYS A 303 7.45 25.89 -1.93
CA LYS A 303 6.12 25.51 -1.50
C LYS A 303 6.16 24.09 -0.92
N GLY A 304 5.66 23.90 0.27
CA GLY A 304 5.36 22.61 0.86
C GLY A 304 3.85 22.41 1.01
N PRO A 305 3.40 21.37 1.71
CA PRO A 305 1.99 21.17 2.02
C PRO A 305 1.39 22.38 2.72
N SER A 306 0.21 22.80 2.29
CA SER A 306 -0.48 23.94 2.90
C SER A 306 -0.96 23.60 4.32
N LYS A 307 -1.23 24.65 5.14
CA LYS A 307 -1.82 24.45 6.47
C LYS A 307 -3.17 23.74 6.40
N LYS A 308 -3.93 23.91 5.31
CA LYS A 308 -5.18 23.21 5.07
C LYS A 308 -4.93 21.72 4.90
N GLN A 309 -4.03 21.33 4.01
CA GLN A 309 -3.67 19.93 3.78
C GLN A 309 -3.16 19.24 5.06
N LEU A 310 -2.28 19.89 5.81
CA LEU A 310 -1.79 19.35 7.09
C LEU A 310 -2.91 19.15 8.12
N LYS A 311 -3.91 20.05 8.14
CA LYS A 311 -5.08 19.89 9.02
C LYS A 311 -5.95 18.69 8.60
N GLU A 312 -6.20 18.53 7.31
CA GLU A 312 -6.95 17.38 6.76
C GLU A 312 -6.27 16.05 7.09
N ASN A 313 -4.95 15.99 7.00
CA ASN A 313 -4.17 14.80 7.36
C ASN A 313 -4.30 14.46 8.87
N ILE A 314 -4.21 15.47 9.76
CA ILE A 314 -4.42 15.28 11.21
C ILE A 314 -5.84 14.78 11.51
N GLU A 315 -6.84 15.26 10.79
CA GLU A 315 -8.21 14.82 10.95
C GLU A 315 -8.40 13.37 10.50
N LEU A 316 -7.76 12.97 9.40
CA LEU A 316 -7.74 11.58 8.93
C LEU A 316 -7.14 10.65 9.99
N ASP A 317 -6.00 11.01 10.57
CA ASP A 317 -5.34 10.22 11.64
C ASP A 317 -6.25 10.03 12.86
N LYS A 318 -6.99 11.08 13.24
CA LYS A 318 -7.97 10.99 14.35
C LYS A 318 -9.11 10.05 14.03
N ASN A 319 -9.63 10.11 12.80
CA ASN A 319 -10.74 9.26 12.35
C ASN A 319 -10.29 7.79 12.29
N TYR A 320 -9.09 7.53 11.80
CA TYR A 320 -8.49 6.21 11.78
C TYR A 320 -8.39 5.59 13.19
N SER A 321 -7.94 6.34 14.17
CA SER A 321 -7.74 5.87 15.55
C SER A 321 -9.03 5.51 16.28
N GLY A 322 -10.20 5.95 15.81
CA GLY A 322 -11.50 5.77 16.47
C GLY A 322 -12.53 4.97 15.67
N GLY A 323 -12.25 4.57 14.45
CA GLY A 323 -13.25 4.09 13.50
C GLY A 323 -13.35 2.57 13.38
N LYS A 324 -14.50 2.11 12.81
CA LYS A 324 -14.65 0.75 12.27
C LYS A 324 -14.40 0.80 10.78
N ILE A 325 -13.77 -0.25 10.22
CA ILE A 325 -13.56 -0.39 8.78
C ILE A 325 -14.90 -0.34 8.06
N LYS A 326 -14.98 0.46 7.01
CA LYS A 326 -16.09 0.50 6.07
C LYS A 326 -15.71 -0.32 4.83
N GLY A 327 -16.34 -1.47 4.67
CA GLY A 327 -16.07 -2.40 3.58
C GLY A 327 -15.27 -3.63 4.02
N ARG A 328 -14.55 -4.25 3.08
CA ARG A 328 -13.77 -5.48 3.30
C ARG A 328 -12.69 -5.27 4.37
N GLU A 329 -12.70 -6.10 5.41
CA GLU A 329 -11.69 -6.07 6.46
C GLU A 329 -10.33 -6.55 5.92
N HIS A 330 -9.27 -5.77 6.10
CA HIS A 330 -7.92 -6.31 6.19
C HIS A 330 -7.77 -6.85 7.61
N GLN A 331 -7.70 -8.15 7.74
CA GLN A 331 -7.30 -8.78 8.99
C GLN A 331 -5.79 -8.93 8.93
N ASP A 332 -5.10 -7.98 9.55
CA ASP A 332 -3.68 -8.06 9.84
C ASP A 332 -3.38 -9.11 10.90
#